data_4e9a3ea21c1824321621d99302ac70ec
#
_entry.id   4e9a3ea21c1824321621d99302ac70ec
#
_cell.length_a   1.000
_cell.length_b   1.000
_cell.length_c   1.000
_cell.angle_alpha   90.00
_cell.angle_beta   90.00
_cell.angle_gamma   90.00
#
_symmetry.space_group_name_H-M   'P 1'
#
loop_
_entity.id
_entity.type
_entity.pdbx_description
1 polymer ?
#
loop_
_entity_poly.entity_id
_entity_poly.type
_entity_poly.pdbx_seq_one_letter_code
_entity_poly.pdbx_strand_id
1 'polypeptide(L)'
;MTGRTVIIAEAGVNHNGDLDLAKRLIDVAAEAGADLVKFQTFNADRLVTRTAPKAQYQNQTTDGRESQHAMLRRLELTEAMHHELIAHCAARNIGFFSTGFDIESVDLLVRLGQNRFKIPSGEITNLPYLRHIGRMGKSVILSTGMAEMDEIQAAIDALEEAGTPRAIITVLHCTTEYPTPMAEVNLRAMLSIQKAFGVEVGYSDHTRGIEVVIAAVASQRMSASHTYAQQGTHFACRRLPWLNVPASYRPYR
;
A
#
# COMPACT_ATOMS: atom_id res chain seq x y z
N MET A 1 1.74 22.03 15.50
CA MET A 1 2.60 20.85 15.72
C MET A 1 3.06 20.40 14.35
N THR A 2 4.37 20.44 14.08
CA THR A 2 4.93 19.96 12.81
C THR A 2 4.91 18.43 12.84
N GLY A 3 3.87 17.82 12.32
CA GLY A 3 3.73 16.37 12.23
C GLY A 3 4.87 15.78 11.40
N ARG A 4 5.45 14.68 11.89
CA ARG A 4 6.44 13.90 11.15
C ARG A 4 5.74 13.15 10.02
N THR A 5 6.28 13.21 8.81
CA THR A 5 5.81 12.36 7.70
C THR A 5 6.09 10.88 8.00
N VAL A 6 5.08 10.03 7.88
CA VAL A 6 5.24 8.58 7.98
C VAL A 6 5.61 8.03 6.61
N ILE A 7 6.71 7.30 6.53
CA ILE A 7 7.21 6.67 5.31
C ILE A 7 6.91 5.19 5.34
N ILE A 8 6.10 4.73 4.37
CA ILE A 8 5.74 3.32 4.19
C ILE A 8 6.43 2.78 2.94
N ALA A 9 7.35 1.86 3.14
CA ALA A 9 8.04 1.17 2.06
C ALA A 9 7.15 0.03 1.51
N GLU A 10 6.89 0.02 0.21
CA GLU A 10 6.08 -1.02 -0.45
C GLU A 10 6.93 -2.21 -0.85
N ALA A 11 6.89 -3.29 -0.09
CA ALA A 11 7.42 -4.59 -0.50
C ALA A 11 6.42 -5.33 -1.41
N GLY A 12 5.13 -5.13 -1.17
CA GLY A 12 4.05 -5.70 -1.97
C GLY A 12 4.14 -7.21 -2.09
N VAL A 13 4.14 -7.71 -3.32
CA VAL A 13 4.35 -9.12 -3.67
C VAL A 13 5.73 -9.40 -4.28
N ASN A 14 6.67 -8.46 -4.18
CA ASN A 14 8.00 -8.57 -4.79
C ASN A 14 8.87 -9.67 -4.17
N HIS A 15 8.42 -10.27 -3.08
CA HIS A 15 9.02 -11.45 -2.49
C HIS A 15 8.82 -12.74 -3.31
N ASN A 16 7.90 -12.74 -4.29
CA ASN A 16 7.62 -13.89 -5.17
C ASN A 16 7.35 -15.22 -4.43
N GLY A 17 6.78 -15.17 -3.21
CA GLY A 17 6.54 -16.32 -2.36
C GLY A 17 7.77 -16.82 -1.58
N ASP A 18 8.92 -16.16 -1.73
CA ASP A 18 10.19 -16.48 -1.07
C ASP A 18 10.33 -15.67 0.23
N LEU A 19 10.40 -16.38 1.36
CA LEU A 19 10.51 -15.78 2.69
C LEU A 19 11.83 -15.04 2.90
N ASP A 20 12.94 -15.59 2.38
CA ASP A 20 14.26 -14.95 2.52
C ASP A 20 14.34 -13.67 1.69
N LEU A 21 13.71 -13.65 0.52
CA LEU A 21 13.57 -12.44 -0.27
C LEU A 21 12.68 -11.41 0.45
N ALA A 22 11.58 -11.85 1.08
CA ALA A 22 10.73 -10.95 1.88
C ALA A 22 11.51 -10.33 3.05
N LYS A 23 12.34 -11.11 3.75
CA LYS A 23 13.23 -10.60 4.82
C LYS A 23 14.25 -9.58 4.27
N ARG A 24 14.84 -9.82 3.11
CA ARG A 24 15.75 -8.85 2.46
C ARG A 24 15.04 -7.54 2.09
N LEU A 25 13.78 -7.59 1.66
CA LEU A 25 12.99 -6.38 1.41
C LEU A 25 12.76 -5.57 2.70
N ILE A 26 12.56 -6.23 3.84
CA ILE A 26 12.49 -5.59 5.16
C ILE A 26 13.82 -4.93 5.50
N ASP A 27 14.95 -5.63 5.30
CA ASP A 27 16.28 -5.11 5.59
C ASP A 27 16.53 -3.81 4.81
N VAL A 28 16.25 -3.81 3.52
CA VAL A 28 16.40 -2.63 2.65
C VAL A 28 15.51 -1.48 3.10
N ALA A 29 14.25 -1.76 3.46
CA ALA A 29 13.32 -0.75 3.94
C ALA A 29 13.80 -0.11 5.26
N ALA A 30 14.30 -0.94 6.19
CA ALA A 30 14.84 -0.49 7.47
C ALA A 30 16.11 0.35 7.29
N GLU A 31 17.04 -0.08 6.43
CA GLU A 31 18.27 0.64 6.09
C GLU A 31 17.99 1.98 5.40
N ALA A 32 16.92 2.05 4.60
CA ALA A 32 16.45 3.29 3.99
C ALA A 32 15.78 4.25 4.99
N GLY A 33 15.52 3.81 6.22
CA GLY A 33 14.90 4.61 7.26
C GLY A 33 13.38 4.75 7.12
N ALA A 34 12.70 3.79 6.48
CA ALA A 34 11.25 3.74 6.44
C ALA A 34 10.68 3.44 7.84
N ASP A 35 9.50 3.97 8.13
CA ASP A 35 8.79 3.71 9.38
C ASP A 35 8.08 2.36 9.36
N LEU A 36 7.53 2.00 8.20
CA LEU A 36 6.80 0.76 7.98
C LEU A 36 7.26 0.11 6.67
N VAL A 37 7.26 -1.22 6.62
CA VAL A 37 7.34 -1.98 5.38
C VAL A 37 5.99 -2.64 5.14
N LYS A 38 5.43 -2.49 3.91
CA LYS A 38 4.09 -2.96 3.59
C LYS A 38 4.12 -4.13 2.61
N PHE A 39 3.43 -5.20 3.00
CA PHE A 39 3.14 -6.39 2.20
C PHE A 39 1.68 -6.43 1.74
N GLN A 40 1.31 -7.50 1.07
CA GLN A 40 -0.06 -7.80 0.66
C GLN A 40 -0.46 -9.16 1.22
N THR A 41 -1.65 -9.25 1.80
CA THR A 41 -2.22 -10.46 2.37
C THR A 41 -3.54 -10.75 1.67
N PHE A 42 -3.63 -11.88 1.02
CA PHE A 42 -4.81 -12.31 0.27
C PHE A 42 -4.86 -13.82 0.14
N ASN A 43 -6.05 -14.33 -0.20
CA ASN A 43 -6.25 -15.68 -0.68
C ASN A 43 -6.67 -15.63 -2.15
N ALA A 44 -5.94 -16.29 -3.04
CA ALA A 44 -6.18 -16.25 -4.49
C ALA A 44 -7.58 -16.78 -4.87
N ASP A 45 -8.10 -17.79 -4.13
CA ASP A 45 -9.44 -18.33 -4.37
C ASP A 45 -10.56 -17.32 -4.06
N ARG A 46 -10.27 -16.26 -3.29
CA ARG A 46 -11.22 -15.19 -2.92
C ARG A 46 -11.01 -13.91 -3.71
N LEU A 47 -9.81 -13.72 -4.23
CA LEU A 47 -9.44 -12.49 -4.93
C LEU A 47 -9.82 -12.51 -6.40
N VAL A 48 -9.69 -13.67 -7.07
CA VAL A 48 -9.96 -13.81 -8.50
C VAL A 48 -10.63 -15.15 -8.81
N THR A 49 -11.42 -15.18 -9.89
CA THR A 49 -11.94 -16.44 -10.42
C THR A 49 -10.79 -17.26 -11.06
N ARG A 50 -10.93 -18.58 -11.10
CA ARG A 50 -9.90 -19.47 -11.67
C ARG A 50 -9.64 -19.21 -13.15
N THR A 51 -10.59 -18.59 -13.85
CA THR A 51 -10.53 -18.29 -15.29
C THR A 51 -10.23 -16.81 -15.56
N ALA A 52 -9.95 -16.00 -14.53
CA ALA A 52 -9.65 -14.58 -14.71
C ALA A 52 -8.41 -14.40 -15.59
N PRO A 53 -8.49 -13.56 -16.65
CA PRO A 53 -7.34 -13.25 -17.50
C PRO A 53 -6.37 -12.35 -16.69
N LYS A 54 -5.08 -12.52 -16.94
CA LYS A 54 -4.07 -11.59 -16.44
C LYS A 54 -4.25 -10.21 -17.06
N ALA A 55 -3.92 -9.17 -16.29
CA ALA A 55 -3.79 -7.84 -16.84
C ALA A 55 -2.63 -7.80 -17.88
N GLN A 56 -2.75 -6.90 -18.85
CA GLN A 56 -1.81 -6.84 -19.98
C GLN A 56 -0.34 -6.66 -19.51
N TYR A 57 -0.10 -5.84 -18.49
CA TYR A 57 1.24 -5.64 -17.93
C TYR A 57 1.79 -6.90 -17.23
N GLN A 58 0.94 -7.74 -16.65
CA GLN A 58 1.34 -8.98 -15.98
C GLN A 58 1.87 -10.02 -16.99
N ASN A 59 1.33 -10.03 -18.21
CA ASN A 59 1.80 -10.92 -19.28
C ASN A 59 3.23 -10.61 -19.74
N GLN A 60 3.73 -9.40 -19.49
CA GLN A 60 5.09 -9.01 -19.84
C GLN A 60 6.14 -9.49 -18.84
N THR A 61 5.74 -9.78 -17.62
CA THR A 61 6.64 -10.07 -16.48
C THR A 61 6.49 -11.50 -15.94
N THR A 62 5.45 -12.24 -16.38
CA THR A 62 5.15 -13.59 -15.90
C THR A 62 4.90 -14.55 -17.08
N ASP A 63 4.91 -15.87 -16.82
CA ASP A 63 4.60 -16.86 -17.87
C ASP A 63 3.19 -16.63 -18.44
N GLY A 64 3.11 -16.30 -19.73
CA GLY A 64 1.85 -16.02 -20.42
C GLY A 64 0.87 -17.20 -20.49
N ARG A 65 1.30 -18.42 -20.15
CA ARG A 65 0.45 -19.64 -20.09
C ARG A 65 -0.22 -19.84 -18.74
N GLU A 66 0.24 -19.14 -17.71
CA GLU A 66 -0.27 -19.24 -16.36
C GLU A 66 -1.51 -18.37 -16.18
N SER A 67 -2.56 -18.87 -15.49
CA SER A 67 -3.73 -18.04 -15.14
C SER A 67 -3.37 -17.01 -14.08
N GLN A 68 -4.15 -15.92 -13.96
CA GLN A 68 -4.00 -14.93 -12.89
C GLN A 68 -4.11 -15.60 -11.51
N HIS A 69 -5.05 -16.52 -11.35
CA HIS A 69 -5.23 -17.27 -10.11
C HIS A 69 -3.96 -18.07 -9.72
N ALA A 70 -3.37 -18.83 -10.65
CA ALA A 70 -2.16 -19.60 -10.37
C ALA A 70 -0.97 -18.69 -10.02
N MET A 71 -0.84 -17.55 -10.71
CA MET A 71 0.17 -16.54 -10.40
C MET A 71 0.00 -16.00 -8.97
N LEU A 72 -1.21 -15.57 -8.60
CA LEU A 72 -1.49 -15.03 -7.27
C LEU A 72 -1.27 -16.07 -6.18
N ARG A 73 -1.66 -17.32 -6.40
CA ARG A 73 -1.47 -18.38 -5.39
C ARG A 73 -0.01 -18.60 -4.99
N ARG A 74 0.93 -18.38 -5.90
CA ARG A 74 2.37 -18.45 -5.58
C ARG A 74 2.87 -17.24 -4.78
N LEU A 75 2.10 -16.16 -4.79
CA LEU A 75 2.45 -14.90 -4.11
C LEU A 75 1.79 -14.78 -2.73
N GLU A 76 0.98 -15.77 -2.32
CA GLU A 76 0.36 -15.78 -1.00
C GLU A 76 1.40 -15.89 0.10
N LEU A 77 1.24 -15.11 1.15
CA LEU A 77 1.96 -15.25 2.41
C LEU A 77 1.15 -16.13 3.36
N THR A 78 1.74 -17.21 3.83
CA THR A 78 1.13 -18.05 4.87
C THR A 78 1.12 -17.35 6.23
N GLU A 79 0.27 -17.78 7.16
CA GLU A 79 0.26 -17.26 8.53
C GLU A 79 1.61 -17.45 9.23
N ALA A 80 2.29 -18.59 9.00
CA ALA A 80 3.63 -18.83 9.51
C ALA A 80 4.66 -17.81 8.97
N MET A 81 4.59 -17.51 7.67
CA MET A 81 5.45 -16.47 7.08
C MET A 81 5.19 -15.08 7.69
N HIS A 82 3.93 -14.73 7.95
CA HIS A 82 3.62 -13.46 8.64
C HIS A 82 4.28 -13.38 10.01
N HIS A 83 4.22 -14.44 10.83
CA HIS A 83 4.89 -14.45 12.13
C HIS A 83 6.40 -14.23 12.01
N GLU A 84 7.05 -14.86 11.03
CA GLU A 84 8.47 -14.65 10.79
C GLU A 84 8.79 -13.24 10.31
N LEU A 85 7.99 -12.68 9.39
CA LEU A 85 8.20 -11.32 8.90
C LEU A 85 7.97 -10.28 9.99
N ILE A 86 6.96 -10.46 10.85
CA ILE A 86 6.72 -9.58 12.00
C ILE A 86 7.90 -9.62 12.97
N ALA A 87 8.41 -10.82 13.29
CA ALA A 87 9.58 -10.96 14.15
C ALA A 87 10.83 -10.32 13.54
N HIS A 88 11.04 -10.48 12.22
CA HIS A 88 12.15 -9.88 11.50
C HIS A 88 12.04 -8.34 11.47
N CYS A 89 10.86 -7.79 11.23
CA CYS A 89 10.61 -6.35 11.30
C CYS A 89 10.95 -5.79 12.71
N ALA A 90 10.53 -6.48 13.77
CA ALA A 90 10.86 -6.08 15.13
C ALA A 90 12.37 -6.08 15.39
N ALA A 91 13.10 -7.08 14.91
CA ALA A 91 14.56 -7.17 15.02
C ALA A 91 15.28 -6.05 14.23
N ARG A 92 14.65 -5.52 13.18
CA ARG A 92 15.19 -4.43 12.34
C ARG A 92 14.70 -3.04 12.73
N ASN A 93 13.91 -2.91 13.81
CA ASN A 93 13.32 -1.64 14.26
C ASN A 93 12.45 -0.94 13.21
N ILE A 94 11.74 -1.70 12.37
CA ILE A 94 10.76 -1.20 11.39
C ILE A 94 9.40 -1.81 11.68
N GLY A 95 8.31 -1.07 11.46
CA GLY A 95 6.98 -1.60 11.67
C GLY A 95 6.55 -2.53 10.51
N PHE A 96 5.99 -3.70 10.84
CA PHE A 96 5.30 -4.54 9.86
C PHE A 96 3.93 -3.95 9.54
N PHE A 97 3.57 -3.97 8.25
CA PHE A 97 2.27 -3.55 7.78
C PHE A 97 1.84 -4.44 6.60
N SER A 98 0.57 -4.77 6.50
CA SER A 98 0.05 -5.47 5.33
C SER A 98 -1.33 -4.99 4.94
N THR A 99 -1.62 -5.02 3.63
CA THR A 99 -2.96 -4.80 3.08
C THR A 99 -3.67 -6.14 2.97
N GLY A 100 -4.79 -6.31 3.66
CA GLY A 100 -5.70 -7.44 3.43
C GLY A 100 -6.59 -7.12 2.24
N PHE A 101 -6.72 -8.04 1.29
CA PHE A 101 -7.56 -7.85 0.09
C PHE A 101 -8.90 -8.59 0.18
N ASP A 102 -9.14 -9.29 1.25
CA ASP A 102 -10.41 -9.95 1.56
C ASP A 102 -10.65 -9.88 3.07
N ILE A 103 -11.90 -10.12 3.49
CA ILE A 103 -12.32 -9.98 4.90
C ILE A 103 -11.52 -10.90 5.81
N GLU A 104 -11.29 -12.13 5.42
CA GLU A 104 -10.57 -13.11 6.24
C GLU A 104 -9.09 -12.79 6.33
N SER A 105 -8.51 -12.22 5.28
CA SER A 105 -7.14 -11.67 5.31
C SER A 105 -7.03 -10.49 6.27
N VAL A 106 -8.03 -9.61 6.30
CA VAL A 106 -8.12 -8.53 7.30
C VAL A 106 -8.21 -9.10 8.71
N ASP A 107 -9.07 -10.12 8.93
CA ASP A 107 -9.22 -10.78 10.23
C ASP A 107 -7.93 -11.49 10.68
N LEU A 108 -7.19 -12.08 9.74
CA LEU A 108 -5.86 -12.62 10.02
C LEU A 108 -4.92 -11.52 10.52
N LEU A 109 -4.86 -10.39 9.83
CA LEU A 109 -4.01 -9.26 10.24
C LEU A 109 -4.40 -8.70 11.61
N VAL A 110 -5.70 -8.70 11.97
CA VAL A 110 -6.17 -8.36 13.32
C VAL A 110 -5.62 -9.34 14.35
N ARG A 111 -5.71 -10.65 14.10
CA ARG A 111 -5.17 -11.69 15.01
C ARG A 111 -3.66 -11.57 15.19
N LEU A 112 -2.95 -11.13 14.13
CA LEU A 112 -1.50 -10.88 14.16
C LEU A 112 -1.13 -9.55 14.85
N GLY A 113 -2.12 -8.79 15.36
CA GLY A 113 -1.88 -7.56 16.13
C GLY A 113 -1.78 -6.28 15.30
N GLN A 114 -2.13 -6.31 14.00
CA GLN A 114 -2.15 -5.10 13.20
C GLN A 114 -3.25 -4.14 13.69
N ASN A 115 -2.87 -2.88 13.91
CA ASN A 115 -3.77 -1.86 14.46
C ASN A 115 -4.05 -0.68 13.51
N ARG A 116 -3.60 -0.80 12.27
CA ARG A 116 -3.83 0.15 11.17
C ARG A 116 -4.17 -0.64 9.91
N PHE A 117 -5.15 -0.20 9.13
CA PHE A 117 -5.61 -0.91 7.97
C PHE A 117 -5.46 -0.07 6.71
N LYS A 118 -4.99 -0.69 5.63
CA LYS A 118 -4.93 -0.08 4.31
C LYS A 118 -6.09 -0.59 3.47
N ILE A 119 -6.84 0.35 2.92
CA ILE A 119 -7.87 0.09 1.91
C ILE A 119 -7.27 0.46 0.56
N PRO A 120 -7.05 -0.50 -0.35
CA PRO A 120 -6.53 -0.22 -1.68
C PRO A 120 -7.60 0.47 -2.54
N SER A 121 -7.18 1.17 -3.59
CA SER A 121 -8.09 1.93 -4.48
C SER A 121 -9.20 1.09 -5.07
N GLY A 122 -8.93 -0.17 -5.41
CA GLY A 122 -9.94 -1.08 -5.95
C GLY A 122 -11.06 -1.45 -4.99
N GLU A 123 -10.89 -1.23 -3.68
CA GLU A 123 -11.86 -1.56 -2.65
C GLU A 123 -12.66 -0.33 -2.15
N ILE A 124 -12.43 0.85 -2.73
CA ILE A 124 -13.06 2.09 -2.24
C ILE A 124 -14.58 2.08 -2.34
N THR A 125 -15.15 1.33 -3.29
CA THR A 125 -16.60 1.17 -3.48
C THR A 125 -17.15 -0.13 -2.86
N ASN A 126 -16.30 -0.96 -2.23
CA ASN A 126 -16.69 -2.21 -1.61
C ASN A 126 -17.27 -1.96 -0.21
N LEU A 127 -18.53 -1.56 -0.11
CA LEU A 127 -19.19 -1.24 1.15
C LEU A 127 -19.14 -2.35 2.22
N PRO A 128 -19.31 -3.65 1.90
CA PRO A 128 -19.15 -4.71 2.89
C PRO A 128 -17.74 -4.71 3.52
N TYR A 129 -16.71 -4.54 2.70
CA TYR A 129 -15.31 -4.49 3.14
C TYR A 129 -15.02 -3.22 3.97
N LEU A 130 -15.48 -2.06 3.52
CA LEU A 130 -15.35 -0.80 4.25
C LEU A 130 -16.01 -0.88 5.63
N ARG A 131 -17.24 -1.38 5.70
CA ARG A 131 -17.97 -1.55 6.97
C ARG A 131 -17.29 -2.55 7.89
N HIS A 132 -16.70 -3.62 7.33
CA HIS A 132 -15.96 -4.59 8.13
C HIS A 132 -14.76 -3.94 8.82
N ILE A 133 -13.94 -3.20 8.08
CA ILE A 133 -12.80 -2.46 8.62
C ILE A 133 -13.27 -1.36 9.58
N GLY A 134 -14.32 -0.62 9.22
CA GLY A 134 -14.87 0.46 10.04
C GLY A 134 -15.27 0.03 11.44
N ARG A 135 -15.88 -1.17 11.58
CA ARG A 135 -16.27 -1.74 12.90
C ARG A 135 -15.11 -1.99 13.84
N MET A 136 -13.90 -2.06 13.34
CA MET A 136 -12.71 -2.27 14.17
C MET A 136 -12.30 -1.01 14.92
N GLY A 137 -12.77 0.18 14.53
CA GLY A 137 -12.43 1.45 15.15
C GLY A 137 -10.94 1.75 15.18
N LYS A 138 -10.19 1.24 14.19
CA LYS A 138 -8.74 1.39 14.08
C LYS A 138 -8.37 2.42 13.01
N SER A 139 -7.11 2.89 13.04
CA SER A 139 -6.59 3.81 12.03
C SER A 139 -6.69 3.22 10.61
N VAL A 140 -7.18 4.02 9.67
CA VAL A 140 -7.37 3.61 8.27
C VAL A 140 -6.58 4.51 7.34
N ILE A 141 -5.94 3.89 6.35
CA ILE A 141 -5.32 4.55 5.20
C ILE A 141 -6.10 4.15 3.96
N LEU A 142 -6.80 5.09 3.34
CA LEU A 142 -7.65 4.89 2.17
C LEU A 142 -6.98 5.45 0.91
N SER A 143 -6.71 4.62 -0.10
CA SER A 143 -6.24 5.07 -1.41
C SER A 143 -7.39 5.37 -2.35
N THR A 144 -7.19 6.38 -3.24
CA THR A 144 -8.24 6.97 -4.08
C THR A 144 -7.93 6.93 -5.58
N GLY A 145 -7.05 6.05 -6.02
CA GLY A 145 -6.81 5.87 -7.45
C GLY A 145 -8.08 5.45 -8.17
N MET A 146 -8.36 6.10 -9.31
CA MET A 146 -9.58 5.93 -10.14
C MET A 146 -10.89 6.39 -9.49
N ALA A 147 -10.87 6.88 -8.25
CA ALA A 147 -12.08 7.29 -7.55
C ALA A 147 -12.44 8.77 -7.84
N GLU A 148 -13.72 9.05 -7.90
CA GLU A 148 -14.28 10.37 -7.93
C GLU A 148 -14.49 10.92 -6.51
N MET A 149 -14.74 12.23 -6.38
CA MET A 149 -14.85 12.89 -5.07
C MET A 149 -16.05 12.40 -4.26
N ASP A 150 -17.14 12.05 -4.89
CA ASP A 150 -18.34 11.48 -4.25
C ASP A 150 -18.13 10.04 -3.78
N GLU A 151 -17.35 9.24 -4.49
CA GLU A 151 -16.95 7.89 -4.06
C GLU A 151 -16.02 7.96 -2.84
N ILE A 152 -15.10 8.94 -2.79
CA ILE A 152 -14.24 9.18 -1.62
C ILE A 152 -15.09 9.56 -0.41
N GLN A 153 -16.06 10.48 -0.58
CA GLN A 153 -16.97 10.87 0.49
C GLN A 153 -17.77 9.66 0.99
N ALA A 154 -18.36 8.88 0.08
CA ALA A 154 -19.15 7.71 0.43
C ALA A 154 -18.32 6.66 1.20
N ALA A 155 -17.05 6.47 0.83
CA ALA A 155 -16.15 5.55 1.54
C ALA A 155 -15.82 6.06 2.95
N ILE A 156 -15.55 7.35 3.12
CA ILE A 156 -15.31 7.97 4.43
C ILE A 156 -16.55 7.81 5.31
N ASP A 157 -17.74 8.14 4.78
CA ASP A 157 -19.00 8.04 5.52
C ASP A 157 -19.28 6.59 5.94
N ALA A 158 -19.07 5.62 5.05
CA ALA A 158 -19.23 4.20 5.37
C ALA A 158 -18.29 3.71 6.49
N LEU A 159 -17.07 4.24 6.56
CA LEU A 159 -16.11 3.95 7.63
C LEU A 159 -16.55 4.60 8.96
N GLU A 160 -17.00 5.85 8.92
CA GLU A 160 -17.48 6.58 10.11
C GLU A 160 -18.75 5.94 10.68
N GLU A 161 -19.74 5.67 9.83
CA GLU A 161 -20.99 5.01 10.23
C GLU A 161 -20.73 3.63 10.85
N ALA A 162 -19.69 2.94 10.39
CA ALA A 162 -19.32 1.64 10.93
C ALA A 162 -18.53 1.72 12.25
N GLY A 163 -17.94 2.87 12.59
CA GLY A 163 -17.28 3.07 13.88
C GLY A 163 -15.83 3.61 13.85
N THR A 164 -15.26 3.89 12.68
CA THR A 164 -13.93 4.51 12.56
C THR A 164 -14.05 6.03 12.53
N PRO A 165 -13.59 6.77 13.56
CA PRO A 165 -13.66 8.23 13.56
C PRO A 165 -12.86 8.86 12.41
N ARG A 166 -13.40 9.90 11.77
CA ARG A 166 -12.76 10.64 10.66
C ARG A 166 -11.35 11.09 11.00
N ALA A 167 -11.10 11.49 12.23
CA ALA A 167 -9.80 11.97 12.69
C ALA A 167 -8.65 10.94 12.60
N ILE A 168 -8.98 9.64 12.44
CA ILE A 168 -7.99 8.57 12.28
C ILE A 168 -8.05 7.93 10.88
N ILE A 169 -8.74 8.59 9.94
CA ILE A 169 -8.75 8.23 8.51
C ILE A 169 -7.75 9.13 7.79
N THR A 170 -6.80 8.52 7.11
CA THR A 170 -5.86 9.20 6.20
C THR A 170 -6.21 8.83 4.77
N VAL A 171 -6.39 9.80 3.90
CA VAL A 171 -6.69 9.57 2.48
C VAL A 171 -5.44 9.80 1.65
N LEU A 172 -5.07 8.83 0.82
CA LEU A 172 -3.94 8.93 -0.09
C LEU A 172 -4.41 9.25 -1.50
N HIS A 173 -3.96 10.37 -2.04
CA HIS A 173 -4.00 10.58 -3.48
C HIS A 173 -3.02 9.63 -4.17
N CYS A 174 -3.45 8.98 -5.24
CA CYS A 174 -2.60 8.16 -6.10
C CYS A 174 -3.19 8.05 -7.50
N THR A 175 -2.34 7.74 -8.48
CA THR A 175 -2.73 7.40 -9.85
C THR A 175 -2.50 5.91 -10.04
N THR A 176 -3.50 5.19 -10.59
CA THR A 176 -3.46 3.73 -10.75
C THR A 176 -2.85 3.36 -12.12
N GLU A 177 -1.72 3.96 -12.44
CA GLU A 177 -0.91 3.65 -13.61
C GLU A 177 0.54 3.39 -13.17
N TYR A 178 1.16 2.33 -13.69
CA TYR A 178 2.47 1.83 -13.27
C TYR A 178 3.43 1.69 -14.44
N PRO A 179 4.39 2.62 -14.64
CA PRO A 179 4.61 3.84 -13.85
C PRO A 179 3.64 4.95 -14.22
N THR A 180 3.29 5.80 -13.25
CA THR A 180 2.50 7.02 -13.50
C THR A 180 3.29 8.00 -14.37
N PRO A 181 2.71 8.48 -15.49
CA PRO A 181 3.30 9.58 -16.25
C PRO A 181 3.37 10.86 -15.42
N MET A 182 4.45 11.64 -15.55
CA MET A 182 4.63 12.89 -14.78
C MET A 182 3.51 13.90 -14.99
N ALA A 183 2.88 13.91 -16.17
CA ALA A 183 1.75 14.80 -16.48
C ALA A 183 0.48 14.47 -15.69
N GLU A 184 0.35 13.23 -15.19
CA GLU A 184 -0.84 12.72 -14.49
C GLU A 184 -0.73 12.79 -12.96
N VAL A 185 0.39 13.29 -12.44
CA VAL A 185 0.69 13.27 -10.99
C VAL A 185 -0.28 14.10 -10.15
N ASN A 186 -0.68 15.28 -10.61
CA ASN A 186 -1.67 16.19 -9.98
C ASN A 186 -1.63 16.28 -8.45
N LEU A 187 -0.48 16.64 -7.85
CA LEU A 187 -0.35 16.75 -6.38
C LEU A 187 -1.35 17.71 -5.72
N ARG A 188 -1.94 18.64 -6.48
CA ARG A 188 -2.98 19.55 -5.96
C ARG A 188 -4.25 18.81 -5.52
N ALA A 189 -4.51 17.61 -6.06
CA ALA A 189 -5.64 16.77 -5.65
C ALA A 189 -5.59 16.46 -4.14
N MET A 190 -4.40 16.31 -3.56
CA MET A 190 -4.24 16.11 -2.11
C MET A 190 -4.84 17.25 -1.29
N LEU A 191 -4.58 18.51 -1.70
CA LEU A 191 -5.11 19.69 -1.03
C LEU A 191 -6.63 19.82 -1.22
N SER A 192 -7.14 19.42 -2.39
CA SER A 192 -8.58 19.40 -2.68
C SER A 192 -9.31 18.38 -1.80
N ILE A 193 -8.76 17.17 -1.66
CA ILE A 193 -9.29 16.11 -0.79
C ILE A 193 -9.29 16.57 0.68
N GLN A 194 -8.18 17.12 1.16
CA GLN A 194 -8.09 17.64 2.52
C GLN A 194 -9.14 18.72 2.80
N LYS A 195 -9.26 19.67 1.89
CA LYS A 195 -10.23 20.78 2.01
C LYS A 195 -11.67 20.30 1.96
N ALA A 196 -11.98 19.35 1.08
CA ALA A 196 -13.32 18.85 0.89
C ALA A 196 -13.80 18.00 2.08
N PHE A 197 -12.94 17.14 2.62
CA PHE A 197 -13.36 16.11 3.57
C PHE A 197 -12.85 16.32 5.00
N GLY A 198 -11.93 17.25 5.22
CA GLY A 198 -11.38 17.51 6.58
C GLY A 198 -10.61 16.32 7.16
N VAL A 199 -9.99 15.50 6.30
CA VAL A 199 -9.19 14.33 6.68
C VAL A 199 -7.70 14.61 6.56
N GLU A 200 -6.90 13.80 7.21
CA GLU A 200 -5.46 13.71 6.93
C GLU A 200 -5.24 13.20 5.51
N VAL A 201 -4.23 13.73 4.82
CA VAL A 201 -3.92 13.32 3.46
C VAL A 201 -2.49 12.88 3.31
N GLY A 202 -2.23 12.04 2.32
CA GLY A 202 -0.93 11.59 1.92
C GLY A 202 -0.86 11.29 0.43
N TYR A 203 0.27 10.77 -0.01
CA TYR A 203 0.52 10.41 -1.40
C TYR A 203 0.98 8.96 -1.51
N SER A 204 0.41 8.21 -2.45
CA SER A 204 0.90 6.89 -2.84
C SER A 204 1.55 7.02 -4.22
N ASP A 205 2.88 6.89 -4.26
CA ASP A 205 3.66 7.16 -5.45
C ASP A 205 3.83 5.94 -6.34
N HIS A 206 3.55 6.12 -7.63
CA HIS A 206 3.78 5.13 -8.67
C HIS A 206 4.62 5.72 -9.81
N THR A 207 5.23 6.88 -9.60
CA THR A 207 6.11 7.52 -10.60
C THR A 207 7.50 6.89 -10.60
N ARG A 208 8.30 7.24 -11.61
CA ARG A 208 9.73 6.94 -11.61
C ARG A 208 10.49 8.08 -10.91
N GLY A 209 11.51 7.73 -10.14
CA GLY A 209 12.34 8.72 -9.44
C GLY A 209 11.81 9.07 -8.04
N ILE A 210 12.29 10.18 -7.50
CA ILE A 210 12.00 10.65 -6.12
C ILE A 210 11.43 12.07 -6.08
N GLU A 211 11.35 12.73 -7.21
CA GLU A 211 11.03 14.16 -7.32
C GLU A 211 9.62 14.45 -6.88
N VAL A 212 8.68 13.61 -7.32
CA VAL A 212 7.25 13.75 -6.98
C VAL A 212 7.02 13.54 -5.49
N VAL A 213 7.69 12.57 -4.93
CA VAL A 213 7.70 12.24 -3.50
C VAL A 213 8.13 13.44 -2.66
N ILE A 214 9.26 14.05 -3.04
CA ILE A 214 9.80 15.23 -2.36
C ILE A 214 8.82 16.40 -2.48
N ALA A 215 8.25 16.61 -3.67
CA ALA A 215 7.27 17.67 -3.91
C ALA A 215 5.97 17.44 -3.10
N ALA A 216 5.48 16.20 -3.00
CA ALA A 216 4.31 15.85 -2.20
C ALA A 216 4.53 16.20 -0.72
N VAL A 217 5.66 15.79 -0.13
CA VAL A 217 6.01 16.12 1.25
C VAL A 217 6.17 17.62 1.46
N ALA A 218 6.82 18.32 0.53
CA ALA A 218 7.00 19.77 0.61
C ALA A 218 5.66 20.53 0.57
N SER A 219 4.73 20.09 -0.29
CA SER A 219 3.39 20.69 -0.43
C SER A 219 2.55 20.53 0.85
N GLN A 220 2.75 19.47 1.61
CA GLN A 220 2.00 19.19 2.84
C GLN A 220 2.60 19.82 4.10
N ARG A 221 3.87 20.18 4.13
CA ARG A 221 4.48 20.91 5.27
C ARG A 221 3.79 22.27 5.54
N MET A 222 2.95 22.71 4.64
CA MET A 222 2.06 23.86 4.85
C MET A 222 0.74 23.50 5.54
N SER A 223 0.45 22.19 5.73
CA SER A 223 -0.70 21.68 6.49
C SER A 223 -0.26 20.47 7.34
N ALA A 224 -0.63 20.41 8.61
CA ALA A 224 -0.08 19.52 9.61
C ALA A 224 -0.54 18.05 9.42
N SER A 225 0.36 17.13 9.35
CA SER A 225 0.36 15.65 9.37
C SER A 225 0.31 14.93 8.02
N HIS A 226 1.18 13.89 7.86
CA HIS A 226 1.45 13.34 6.54
C HIS A 226 1.72 11.84 6.60
N THR A 227 0.96 11.06 5.84
CA THR A 227 1.22 9.65 5.58
C THR A 227 1.67 9.46 4.15
N TYR A 228 2.71 8.68 3.96
CA TYR A 228 3.38 8.53 2.69
C TYR A 228 3.63 7.07 2.36
N ALA A 229 3.32 6.62 1.15
CA ALA A 229 3.60 5.28 0.69
C ALA A 229 4.28 5.33 -0.69
N GLN A 230 5.41 4.65 -0.85
CA GLN A 230 6.11 4.51 -2.12
C GLN A 230 6.15 3.06 -2.56
N GLN A 231 5.83 2.80 -3.83
CA GLN A 231 5.88 1.46 -4.39
C GLN A 231 7.30 1.13 -4.89
N GLY A 232 7.75 -0.08 -4.54
CA GLY A 232 9.08 -0.55 -4.46
C GLY A 232 9.89 -0.80 -5.70
N THR A 233 10.56 0.14 -6.31
CA THR A 233 11.85 -0.10 -6.98
C THR A 233 12.86 1.02 -6.73
N HIS A 234 12.48 2.08 -6.06
CA HIS A 234 13.36 3.22 -5.80
C HIS A 234 13.38 3.57 -4.30
N PHE A 235 13.88 2.68 -3.45
CA PHE A 235 14.38 3.09 -2.15
C PHE A 235 15.67 3.91 -2.33
N ALA A 236 15.55 5.04 -3.02
CA ALA A 236 16.63 6.01 -3.11
C ALA A 236 16.52 7.01 -1.98
N CYS A 237 16.62 6.55 -0.73
CA CYS A 237 17.11 7.43 0.31
C CYS A 237 18.62 7.61 0.06
N ARG A 238 19.12 8.84 0.12
CA ARG A 238 20.48 9.28 -0.25
C ARG A 238 21.65 8.57 0.45
N ARG A 239 21.47 7.40 1.06
CA ARG A 239 22.50 6.66 1.80
C ARG A 239 22.81 5.26 1.29
N LEU A 240 22.17 4.78 0.22
CA LEU A 240 22.48 3.44 -0.29
C LEU A 240 23.15 3.52 -1.66
N PRO A 241 24.44 3.15 -1.76
CA PRO A 241 25.03 2.86 -3.05
C PRO A 241 24.35 1.60 -3.61
N TRP A 242 23.63 1.77 -4.73
CA TRP A 242 23.28 0.74 -5.70
C TRP A 242 23.08 -0.68 -5.15
N LEU A 243 21.92 -1.00 -4.60
CA LEU A 243 21.49 -2.38 -4.55
C LEU A 243 21.19 -2.80 -5.99
N ASN A 244 22.14 -3.53 -6.58
CA ASN A 244 21.92 -4.31 -7.79
C ASN A 244 20.94 -5.41 -7.45
N VAL A 245 19.65 -5.08 -7.46
CA VAL A 245 18.62 -6.12 -7.56
C VAL A 245 18.78 -6.68 -8.96
N PRO A 246 19.03 -8.01 -9.12
CA PRO A 246 19.21 -8.62 -10.43
C PRO A 246 18.09 -8.22 -11.37
N ALA A 247 18.37 -8.05 -12.67
CA ALA A 247 17.38 -7.63 -13.66
C ALA A 247 16.12 -8.54 -13.72
N SER A 248 16.24 -9.77 -13.22
CA SER A 248 15.13 -10.72 -13.00
C SER A 248 14.13 -10.29 -11.92
N TYR A 249 14.48 -9.32 -11.07
CA TYR A 249 13.64 -8.78 -9.99
C TYR A 249 13.11 -7.37 -10.30
N ARG A 250 13.24 -6.89 -11.52
CA ARG A 250 12.62 -5.64 -11.95
C ARG A 250 11.19 -5.94 -12.39
N PRO A 251 10.17 -5.78 -11.56
CA PRO A 251 8.79 -6.09 -11.93
C PRO A 251 8.25 -5.16 -13.02
N TYR A 252 8.94 -4.03 -13.30
CA TYR A 252 8.47 -3.02 -14.25
C TYR A 252 9.67 -2.37 -14.98
N ARG A 253 9.91 -2.78 -16.22
CA ARG A 253 10.57 -1.97 -17.24
C ARG A 253 9.54 -1.47 -18.21
#